data_71b868ba832f4e410ac7631133b2a2b9
#
_entry.id   71b868ba832f4e410ac7631133b2a2b9
#
_cell.length_a   1.000
_cell.length_b   1.000
_cell.length_c   1.000
_cell.angle_alpha   90.00
_cell.angle_beta   90.00
_cell.angle_gamma   90.00
#
_symmetry.space_group_name_H-M   'P 1'
#
loop_
_entity.id
_entity.type
_entity.pdbx_description
1 polymer ?
#
loop_
_entity_poly.entity_id
_entity_poly.type
_entity_poly.pdbx_seq_one_letter_code
_entity_poly.pdbx_strand_id
1 'polypeptide(L)'
;AQVLRDYWQRNGSQYVVHYMVDDTKILHCMPDNFKCWHVGSPGNAKYIGIEMGEPSQIHYTSGAKFTVSDLATAQRYAQAAYKNAVQLIAYLCRKYGWKPESAVWTHYEITKRKLSNTDHVDPQHLWDGLGLGYDLARLRKDVAAAMGGSSALAASGHPVLRKGSSGDAVKEMQQKLIQKGYSFDPYGADGIFGELTEKRVKAFQLASGIGADGICGAKTWAALDAKPAEFQPYLVRVTAASGLNVREGPGTDYRIRMSLGFGG
;
A
#
# COMPACT_ATOMS: atom_id res chain seq x y z
N ALA A 1 7.09 -8.85 6.07
CA ALA A 1 7.75 -7.59 6.39
C ALA A 1 7.95 -7.41 7.90
N GLN A 2 6.89 -7.50 8.73
CA GLN A 2 7.00 -7.32 10.19
C GLN A 2 7.96 -8.32 10.84
N VAL A 3 7.88 -9.60 10.47
CA VAL A 3 8.73 -10.68 11.02
C VAL A 3 10.21 -10.41 10.76
N LEU A 4 10.57 -9.99 9.54
CA LEU A 4 11.96 -9.64 9.19
C LEU A 4 12.45 -8.41 9.95
N ARG A 5 11.63 -7.37 10.07
CA ARG A 5 11.95 -6.19 10.88
C ARG A 5 12.23 -6.57 12.32
N ASP A 6 11.35 -7.36 12.94
CA ASP A 6 11.48 -7.79 14.33
C ASP A 6 12.70 -8.70 14.53
N TYR A 7 13.04 -9.52 13.53
CA TYR A 7 14.26 -10.33 13.50
C TYR A 7 15.51 -9.43 13.49
N TRP A 8 15.57 -8.44 12.60
CA TRP A 8 16.70 -7.53 12.51
C TRP A 8 16.88 -6.69 13.77
N GLN A 9 15.80 -6.18 14.35
CA GLN A 9 15.84 -5.43 15.60
C GLN A 9 16.36 -6.26 16.76
N ARG A 10 15.96 -7.54 16.87
CA ARG A 10 16.41 -8.44 17.95
C ARG A 10 17.85 -8.89 17.81
N ASN A 11 18.35 -9.04 16.61
CA ASN A 11 19.67 -9.59 16.36
C ASN A 11 20.76 -8.52 16.12
N GLY A 12 20.45 -7.23 16.31
CA GLY A 12 21.40 -6.14 16.09
C GLY A 12 21.96 -6.08 14.68
N SER A 13 21.18 -6.55 13.69
CA SER A 13 21.64 -6.65 12.31
C SER A 13 21.93 -5.26 11.75
N GLN A 14 23.10 -5.12 11.14
CA GLN A 14 23.47 -3.92 10.36
C GLN A 14 22.79 -3.91 8.97
N TYR A 15 22.16 -5.01 8.57
CA TYR A 15 21.45 -5.14 7.30
C TYR A 15 20.05 -4.58 7.45
N VAL A 16 19.85 -3.36 7.00
CA VAL A 16 18.56 -2.66 7.00
C VAL A 16 18.30 -2.09 5.63
N VAL A 17 17.03 -2.06 5.26
CA VAL A 17 16.53 -1.40 4.05
C VAL A 17 15.68 -0.20 4.44
N HIS A 18 15.43 0.68 3.47
CA HIS A 18 14.56 1.83 3.71
C HIS A 18 13.10 1.40 3.83
N TYR A 19 12.68 0.47 3.00
CA TYR A 19 11.31 -0.04 2.96
C TYR A 19 11.25 -1.55 2.88
N MET A 20 10.24 -2.12 3.52
CA MET A 20 9.85 -3.51 3.37
C MET A 20 8.42 -3.57 2.86
N VAL A 21 8.18 -4.45 1.89
CA VAL A 21 6.88 -4.60 1.23
C VAL A 21 6.46 -6.06 1.25
N ASP A 22 5.25 -6.35 1.72
CA ASP A 22 4.63 -7.66 1.59
C ASP A 22 3.28 -7.56 0.85
N ASP A 23 2.49 -8.62 0.87
CA ASP A 23 1.18 -8.68 0.23
C ASP A 23 0.14 -7.73 0.83
N THR A 24 0.35 -7.27 2.06
CA THR A 24 -0.61 -6.48 2.84
C THR A 24 -0.09 -5.13 3.32
N LYS A 25 1.23 -4.96 3.43
CA LYS A 25 1.85 -3.81 4.13
C LYS A 25 3.06 -3.25 3.41
N ILE A 26 3.26 -1.97 3.61
CA ILE A 26 4.50 -1.25 3.31
C ILE A 26 5.01 -0.68 4.63
N LEU A 27 6.21 -1.06 5.04
CA LEU A 27 6.88 -0.54 6.23
C LEU A 27 8.00 0.38 5.82
N HIS A 28 8.02 1.60 6.36
CA HIS A 28 9.15 2.52 6.27
C HIS A 28 10.07 2.27 7.46
N CYS A 29 11.21 1.66 7.22
CA CYS A 29 12.12 1.18 8.26
C CYS A 29 13.20 2.20 8.61
N MET A 30 13.72 2.90 7.60
CA MET A 30 14.80 3.89 7.74
C MET A 30 14.48 5.13 6.90
N PRO A 31 14.93 6.33 7.32
CA PRO A 31 14.81 7.55 6.53
C PRO A 31 15.44 7.39 5.14
N ASP A 32 14.83 7.99 4.11
CA ASP A 32 15.25 7.83 2.72
C ASP A 32 16.69 8.31 2.43
N ASN A 33 17.23 9.19 3.26
CA ASN A 33 18.60 9.72 3.17
C ASN A 33 19.59 8.93 4.03
N PHE A 34 19.19 7.87 4.69
CA PHE A 34 20.09 7.00 5.47
C PHE A 34 20.81 6.04 4.55
N LYS A 35 22.07 5.71 4.85
CA LYS A 35 22.80 4.68 4.12
C LYS A 35 22.42 3.29 4.64
N CYS A 36 21.63 2.55 3.88
CA CYS A 36 21.25 1.18 4.19
C CYS A 36 22.17 0.14 3.53
N TRP A 37 22.10 -1.10 3.98
CA TRP A 37 22.85 -2.24 3.44
C TRP A 37 21.91 -3.17 2.71
N HIS A 38 21.71 -2.94 1.41
CA HIS A 38 20.69 -3.65 0.61
C HIS A 38 21.15 -4.12 -0.77
N VAL A 39 22.25 -3.56 -1.32
CA VAL A 39 22.66 -3.87 -2.69
C VAL A 39 24.18 -3.88 -2.86
N GLY A 40 24.91 -3.78 -1.75
CA GLY A 40 26.37 -3.73 -1.75
C GLY A 40 26.96 -2.37 -2.16
N SER A 41 28.29 -2.29 -2.14
CA SER A 41 29.02 -1.06 -2.45
C SER A 41 29.28 -0.94 -3.96
N PRO A 42 29.18 0.24 -4.57
CA PRO A 42 28.82 1.54 -3.99
C PRO A 42 27.29 1.80 -3.93
N GLY A 43 26.46 0.83 -4.30
CA GLY A 43 25.01 0.98 -4.44
C GLY A 43 24.30 1.39 -3.15
N ASN A 44 24.76 0.88 -2.00
CA ASN A 44 24.19 1.20 -0.67
C ASN A 44 24.14 2.70 -0.34
N ALA A 45 25.01 3.49 -0.95
CA ALA A 45 25.06 4.94 -0.75
C ALA A 45 24.29 5.73 -1.83
N LYS A 46 23.78 5.03 -2.86
CA LYS A 46 23.17 5.67 -4.04
C LYS A 46 21.67 5.42 -4.17
N TYR A 47 21.18 4.32 -3.62
CA TYR A 47 19.81 3.85 -3.86
C TYR A 47 18.99 3.77 -2.59
N ILE A 48 17.70 3.99 -2.72
CA ILE A 48 16.71 3.62 -1.71
C ILE A 48 16.41 2.13 -1.88
N GLY A 49 16.71 1.33 -0.86
CA GLY A 49 16.48 -0.11 -0.86
C GLY A 49 15.05 -0.46 -0.45
N ILE A 50 14.43 -1.33 -1.23
CA ILE A 50 13.10 -1.88 -0.99
C ILE A 50 13.22 -3.39 -0.97
N GLU A 51 12.96 -4.00 0.19
CA GLU A 51 12.89 -5.44 0.36
C GLU A 51 11.46 -5.93 0.10
N MET A 52 11.30 -6.89 -0.80
CA MET A 52 10.01 -7.52 -1.07
C MET A 52 9.93 -8.84 -0.31
N GLY A 53 8.88 -8.99 0.50
CA GLY A 53 8.62 -10.24 1.21
C GLY A 53 8.39 -11.41 0.25
N GLU A 54 8.87 -12.57 0.65
CA GLU A 54 8.67 -13.82 -0.07
C GLU A 54 7.55 -14.65 0.53
N PRO A 55 6.82 -15.44 -0.29
CA PRO A 55 5.78 -16.30 0.22
C PRO A 55 6.34 -17.46 1.05
N SER A 56 5.69 -17.80 2.14
CA SER A 56 6.10 -18.90 3.04
C SER A 56 6.06 -20.30 2.40
N GLN A 57 5.46 -20.40 1.22
CA GLN A 57 5.37 -21.62 0.41
C GLN A 57 6.67 -21.95 -0.33
N ILE A 58 7.67 -21.06 -0.30
CA ILE A 58 8.96 -21.28 -0.94
C ILE A 58 9.91 -21.97 0.02
N HIS A 59 10.63 -22.98 -0.47
CA HIS A 59 11.63 -23.71 0.29
C HIS A 59 12.93 -23.76 -0.52
N TYR A 60 13.92 -22.97 -0.12
CA TYR A 60 15.22 -22.91 -0.79
C TYR A 60 15.96 -24.25 -0.66
N THR A 61 16.54 -24.71 -1.76
CA THR A 61 17.31 -25.97 -1.83
C THR A 61 18.80 -25.71 -2.00
N SER A 62 19.20 -24.76 -2.86
CA SER A 62 20.60 -24.39 -3.08
C SER A 62 20.67 -23.03 -3.77
N GLY A 63 21.36 -22.06 -3.18
CA GLY A 63 21.44 -20.71 -3.72
C GLY A 63 20.05 -20.10 -3.94
N ALA A 64 19.77 -19.64 -5.15
CA ALA A 64 18.47 -19.07 -5.54
C ALA A 64 17.44 -20.13 -6.01
N LYS A 65 17.77 -21.43 -5.96
CA LYS A 65 16.86 -22.51 -6.36
C LYS A 65 15.94 -22.86 -5.19
N PHE A 66 14.67 -23.05 -5.48
CA PHE A 66 13.66 -23.40 -4.48
C PHE A 66 12.60 -24.35 -5.04
N THR A 67 11.87 -24.99 -4.14
CA THR A 67 10.63 -25.71 -4.41
C THR A 67 9.45 -24.92 -3.86
N VAL A 68 8.25 -25.19 -4.34
CA VAL A 68 7.03 -24.49 -3.93
C VAL A 68 6.01 -25.51 -3.44
N SER A 69 5.54 -25.38 -2.21
CA SER A 69 4.55 -26.29 -1.62
C SER A 69 3.11 -26.02 -2.10
N ASP A 70 2.78 -24.75 -2.38
CA ASP A 70 1.49 -24.30 -2.95
C ASP A 70 1.75 -23.15 -3.91
N LEU A 71 1.82 -23.47 -5.20
CA LEU A 71 2.14 -22.48 -6.26
C LEU A 71 1.08 -21.39 -6.35
N ALA A 72 -0.20 -21.72 -6.26
CA ALA A 72 -1.27 -20.72 -6.42
C ALA A 72 -1.25 -19.70 -5.27
N THR A 73 -1.00 -20.14 -4.04
CA THR A 73 -0.87 -19.25 -2.89
C THR A 73 0.41 -18.41 -2.98
N ALA A 74 1.54 -19.02 -3.37
CA ALA A 74 2.80 -18.29 -3.57
C ALA A 74 2.67 -17.20 -4.64
N GLN A 75 2.04 -17.52 -5.78
CA GLN A 75 1.79 -16.55 -6.86
C GLN A 75 0.90 -15.39 -6.39
N ARG A 76 -0.21 -15.67 -5.68
CA ARG A 76 -1.08 -14.60 -5.16
C ARG A 76 -0.34 -13.65 -4.23
N TYR A 77 0.45 -14.20 -3.30
CA TYR A 77 1.28 -13.40 -2.40
C TYR A 77 2.28 -12.53 -3.16
N ALA A 78 3.08 -13.13 -4.04
CA ALA A 78 4.11 -12.42 -4.80
C ALA A 78 3.52 -11.34 -5.73
N GLN A 79 2.36 -11.60 -6.34
CA GLN A 79 1.63 -10.62 -7.15
C GLN A 79 1.13 -9.44 -6.32
N ALA A 80 0.64 -9.69 -5.11
CA ALA A 80 0.18 -8.63 -4.20
C ALA A 80 1.36 -7.79 -3.68
N ALA A 81 2.46 -8.43 -3.26
CA ALA A 81 3.69 -7.75 -2.87
C ALA A 81 4.27 -6.90 -4.02
N TYR A 82 4.29 -7.44 -5.25
CA TYR A 82 4.69 -6.68 -6.44
C TYR A 82 3.83 -5.43 -6.67
N LYS A 83 2.49 -5.55 -6.57
CA LYS A 83 1.58 -4.40 -6.71
C LYS A 83 1.86 -3.32 -5.67
N ASN A 84 2.10 -3.72 -4.42
CA ASN A 84 2.44 -2.78 -3.35
C ASN A 84 3.81 -2.12 -3.60
N ALA A 85 4.81 -2.88 -4.08
CA ALA A 85 6.10 -2.33 -4.47
C ALA A 85 5.98 -1.32 -5.61
N VAL A 86 5.18 -1.61 -6.66
CA VAL A 86 4.89 -0.66 -7.75
C VAL A 86 4.31 0.65 -7.22
N GLN A 87 3.36 0.60 -6.29
CA GLN A 87 2.76 1.81 -5.70
C GLN A 87 3.78 2.62 -4.88
N LEU A 88 4.59 1.95 -4.07
CA LEU A 88 5.66 2.59 -3.30
C LEU A 88 6.68 3.25 -4.22
N ILE A 89 7.17 2.54 -5.22
CA ILE A 89 8.17 3.07 -6.18
C ILE A 89 7.60 4.26 -6.94
N ALA A 90 6.35 4.18 -7.40
CA ALA A 90 5.68 5.30 -8.06
C ALA A 90 5.54 6.53 -7.13
N TYR A 91 5.24 6.31 -5.84
CA TYR A 91 5.25 7.37 -4.84
C TYR A 91 6.64 8.01 -4.70
N LEU A 92 7.71 7.21 -4.56
CA LEU A 92 9.07 7.71 -4.44
C LEU A 92 9.53 8.45 -5.70
N CYS A 93 9.21 7.93 -6.88
CA CYS A 93 9.51 8.59 -8.15
C CYS A 93 8.82 9.97 -8.23
N ARG A 94 7.56 10.09 -7.82
CA ARG A 94 6.88 11.38 -7.74
C ARG A 94 7.50 12.31 -6.71
N LYS A 95 7.79 11.78 -5.51
CA LYS A 95 8.35 12.55 -4.39
C LYS A 95 9.68 13.22 -4.77
N TYR A 96 10.52 12.53 -5.52
CA TYR A 96 11.86 12.97 -5.88
C TYR A 96 12.01 13.44 -7.32
N GLY A 97 10.95 13.45 -8.11
CA GLY A 97 10.99 13.82 -9.52
C GLY A 97 11.76 12.83 -10.40
N TRP A 98 11.85 11.57 -10.01
CA TRP A 98 12.61 10.54 -10.73
C TRP A 98 11.80 9.92 -11.86
N LYS A 99 12.50 9.58 -12.95
CA LYS A 99 11.92 8.84 -14.07
C LYS A 99 12.14 7.33 -13.86
N PRO A 100 11.09 6.51 -13.90
CA PRO A 100 11.21 5.06 -13.66
C PRO A 100 12.26 4.38 -14.55
N GLU A 101 12.38 4.81 -15.79
CA GLU A 101 13.28 4.22 -16.79
C GLU A 101 14.76 4.28 -16.38
N SER A 102 15.14 5.31 -15.62
CA SER A 102 16.52 5.54 -15.19
C SER A 102 16.76 5.32 -13.70
N ALA A 103 15.72 5.49 -12.87
CA ALA A 103 15.86 5.46 -11.42
C ALA A 103 15.51 4.11 -10.77
N VAL A 104 14.68 3.28 -11.43
CA VAL A 104 14.24 1.99 -10.88
C VAL A 104 15.17 0.88 -11.34
N TRP A 105 15.65 0.11 -10.37
CA TRP A 105 16.57 -1.02 -10.59
C TRP A 105 16.15 -2.20 -9.73
N THR A 106 16.36 -3.42 -10.21
CA THR A 106 16.33 -4.64 -9.39
C THR A 106 17.75 -4.99 -8.97
N HIS A 107 17.89 -5.71 -7.86
CA HIS A 107 19.19 -6.19 -7.41
C HIS A 107 19.86 -7.06 -8.47
N TYR A 108 19.08 -7.95 -9.11
CA TYR A 108 19.54 -8.75 -10.25
C TYR A 108 20.21 -7.91 -11.35
N GLU A 109 19.58 -6.82 -11.80
CA GLU A 109 20.14 -5.98 -12.87
C GLU A 109 21.35 -5.16 -12.40
N ILE A 110 21.39 -4.73 -11.16
CA ILE A 110 22.57 -4.09 -10.56
C ILE A 110 23.75 -5.06 -10.53
N THR A 111 23.53 -6.29 -10.07
CA THR A 111 24.55 -7.37 -10.07
C THR A 111 25.01 -7.69 -11.48
N LYS A 112 24.10 -7.95 -12.41
CA LYS A 112 24.39 -8.26 -13.81
C LYS A 112 25.22 -7.19 -14.51
N ARG A 113 24.99 -5.93 -14.17
CA ARG A 113 25.73 -4.78 -14.73
C ARG A 113 26.99 -4.43 -13.94
N LYS A 114 27.32 -5.17 -12.91
CA LYS A 114 28.48 -4.93 -12.04
C LYS A 114 28.51 -3.52 -11.43
N LEU A 115 27.31 -3.00 -11.09
CA LEU A 115 27.15 -1.68 -10.45
C LEU A 115 27.31 -1.75 -8.92
N SER A 116 27.45 -2.95 -8.37
CA SER A 116 27.75 -3.21 -6.97
C SER A 116 28.59 -4.49 -6.85
N ASN A 117 29.06 -4.77 -5.63
CA ASN A 117 29.90 -5.92 -5.32
C ASN A 117 29.09 -7.12 -4.75
N THR A 118 27.84 -7.28 -5.14
CA THR A 118 27.00 -8.42 -4.76
C THR A 118 26.78 -9.38 -5.93
N ASP A 119 26.33 -10.58 -5.61
CA ASP A 119 25.97 -11.65 -6.55
C ASP A 119 24.49 -12.04 -6.48
N HIS A 120 23.67 -11.23 -5.83
CA HIS A 120 22.26 -11.48 -5.61
C HIS A 120 21.43 -11.40 -6.90
N VAL A 121 20.39 -12.21 -6.96
CA VAL A 121 19.52 -12.37 -8.15
C VAL A 121 18.06 -12.02 -7.90
N ASP A 122 17.77 -11.45 -6.74
CA ASP A 122 16.44 -11.00 -6.35
C ASP A 122 16.04 -9.71 -7.11
N PRO A 123 14.75 -9.52 -7.34
CA PRO A 123 13.64 -10.45 -7.15
C PRO A 123 13.43 -11.38 -8.36
N GLN A 124 14.34 -11.36 -9.35
CA GLN A 124 14.16 -12.05 -10.64
C GLN A 124 13.99 -13.56 -10.46
N HIS A 125 14.82 -14.18 -9.61
CA HIS A 125 14.76 -15.63 -9.35
C HIS A 125 13.37 -16.06 -8.83
N LEU A 126 12.77 -15.24 -7.98
CA LEU A 126 11.43 -15.48 -7.44
C LEU A 126 10.37 -15.37 -8.54
N TRP A 127 10.43 -14.29 -9.32
CA TRP A 127 9.47 -14.07 -10.40
C TRP A 127 9.51 -15.16 -11.46
N ASP A 128 10.72 -15.58 -11.85
CA ASP A 128 10.93 -16.67 -12.81
C ASP A 128 10.48 -18.01 -12.24
N GLY A 129 10.88 -18.34 -11.01
CA GLY A 129 10.53 -19.59 -10.34
C GLY A 129 9.04 -19.75 -10.07
N LEU A 130 8.32 -18.66 -9.90
CA LEU A 130 6.86 -18.66 -9.76
C LEU A 130 6.12 -18.47 -11.11
N GLY A 131 6.82 -18.34 -12.23
CA GLY A 131 6.21 -18.18 -13.56
C GLY A 131 5.39 -16.89 -13.71
N LEU A 132 5.78 -15.79 -13.06
CA LEU A 132 5.00 -14.54 -13.03
C LEU A 132 5.22 -13.67 -14.28
N GLY A 133 6.28 -13.89 -15.03
CA GLY A 133 6.62 -13.08 -16.20
C GLY A 133 6.93 -11.62 -15.87
N TYR A 134 7.47 -11.35 -14.68
CA TYR A 134 7.93 -10.03 -14.27
C TYR A 134 9.42 -9.87 -14.55
N ASP A 135 9.80 -8.67 -14.95
CA ASP A 135 11.18 -8.24 -15.14
C ASP A 135 11.32 -6.73 -14.86
N LEU A 136 12.53 -6.22 -14.97
CA LEU A 136 12.78 -4.78 -14.78
C LEU A 136 12.02 -3.90 -15.79
N ALA A 137 11.87 -4.35 -17.04
CA ALA A 137 11.16 -3.58 -18.06
C ALA A 137 9.67 -3.48 -17.71
N ARG A 138 9.06 -4.59 -17.30
CA ARG A 138 7.70 -4.66 -16.82
C ARG A 138 7.52 -3.81 -15.55
N LEU A 139 8.44 -3.92 -14.57
CA LEU A 139 8.38 -3.12 -13.35
C LEU A 139 8.39 -1.62 -13.64
N ARG A 140 9.29 -1.15 -14.50
CA ARG A 140 9.37 0.26 -14.93
C ARG A 140 8.09 0.74 -15.62
N LYS A 141 7.54 -0.08 -16.51
CA LYS A 141 6.27 0.20 -17.19
C LYS A 141 5.11 0.32 -16.20
N ASP A 142 4.99 -0.62 -15.28
CA ASP A 142 3.91 -0.64 -14.29
C ASP A 142 4.06 0.53 -13.29
N VAL A 143 5.29 0.90 -12.90
CA VAL A 143 5.57 2.10 -12.11
C VAL A 143 5.20 3.37 -12.88
N ALA A 144 5.59 3.50 -14.14
CA ALA A 144 5.23 4.65 -14.97
C ALA A 144 3.71 4.77 -15.14
N ALA A 145 3.02 3.64 -15.35
CA ALA A 145 1.57 3.59 -15.39
C ALA A 145 0.94 4.03 -14.05
N ALA A 146 1.50 3.57 -12.91
CA ALA A 146 1.07 3.99 -11.58
C ALA A 146 1.36 5.46 -11.28
N MET A 147 2.43 6.03 -11.86
CA MET A 147 2.71 7.48 -11.81
C MET A 147 1.73 8.26 -12.69
N GLY A 148 1.46 7.76 -13.90
CA GLY A 148 0.49 8.33 -14.83
C GLY A 148 -0.96 8.14 -14.39
N GLY A 149 -1.21 7.18 -13.49
CA GLY A 149 -2.51 7.02 -12.82
C GLY A 149 -2.94 8.25 -12.01
N SER A 150 -2.02 9.19 -11.74
CA SER A 150 -2.36 10.58 -11.40
C SER A 150 -3.01 11.34 -12.58
N SER A 151 -2.82 10.89 -13.85
CA SER A 151 -3.49 11.44 -15.03
C SER A 151 -4.83 10.77 -15.38
N ALA A 152 -5.18 9.62 -14.77
CA ALA A 152 -6.55 9.13 -14.81
C ALA A 152 -7.54 10.06 -14.08
N LEU A 153 -7.02 11.06 -13.36
CA LEU A 153 -7.77 12.19 -12.82
C LEU A 153 -8.36 13.12 -13.90
N ALA A 154 -7.80 13.11 -15.11
CA ALA A 154 -8.38 13.84 -16.22
C ALA A 154 -9.74 13.26 -16.70
N ALA A 155 -10.04 12.00 -16.37
CA ALA A 155 -11.32 11.38 -16.71
C ALA A 155 -12.44 11.65 -15.69
N SER A 156 -12.10 11.96 -14.42
CA SER A 156 -13.09 12.27 -13.36
C SER A 156 -13.23 13.76 -13.08
N GLY A 157 -12.36 14.61 -13.62
CA GLY A 157 -12.38 16.06 -13.39
C GLY A 157 -11.98 16.51 -11.96
N HIS A 158 -11.64 15.59 -11.08
CA HIS A 158 -11.30 15.93 -9.69
C HIS A 158 -9.80 15.96 -9.40
N PRO A 159 -9.31 16.94 -8.61
CA PRO A 159 -7.90 17.04 -8.23
C PRO A 159 -7.52 15.98 -7.19
N VAL A 160 -6.22 15.68 -7.08
CA VAL A 160 -5.67 14.93 -5.95
C VAL A 160 -5.65 15.81 -4.72
N LEU A 161 -6.30 15.37 -3.64
CA LEU A 161 -6.35 16.07 -2.37
C LEU A 161 -5.61 15.30 -1.28
N ARG A 162 -4.90 16.02 -0.43
CA ARG A 162 -4.11 15.47 0.69
C ARG A 162 -3.99 16.49 1.80
N LYS A 163 -3.47 16.11 2.95
CA LYS A 163 -3.21 17.05 4.06
C LYS A 163 -2.47 18.29 3.56
N GLY A 164 -3.01 19.47 3.89
CA GLY A 164 -2.56 20.76 3.40
C GLY A 164 -3.28 21.28 2.14
N SER A 165 -4.10 20.46 1.46
CA SER A 165 -5.00 20.93 0.40
C SER A 165 -6.13 21.78 0.99
N SER A 166 -6.64 22.76 0.22
CA SER A 166 -7.80 23.59 0.61
C SER A 166 -8.61 24.02 -0.60
N GLY A 167 -9.83 24.49 -0.36
CA GLY A 167 -10.73 25.04 -1.37
C GLY A 167 -11.93 24.12 -1.69
N ASP A 168 -12.66 24.46 -2.79
CA ASP A 168 -13.93 23.85 -3.12
C ASP A 168 -13.88 22.35 -3.36
N ALA A 169 -12.81 21.84 -3.96
CA ALA A 169 -12.65 20.42 -4.17
C ALA A 169 -12.50 19.64 -2.84
N VAL A 170 -11.84 20.23 -1.83
CA VAL A 170 -11.77 19.64 -0.48
C VAL A 170 -13.14 19.65 0.16
N LYS A 171 -13.86 20.77 0.05
CA LYS A 171 -15.23 20.91 0.57
C LYS A 171 -16.17 19.90 -0.06
N GLU A 172 -16.11 19.70 -1.37
CA GLU A 172 -16.89 18.68 -2.09
C GLU A 172 -16.59 17.27 -1.57
N MET A 173 -15.32 16.92 -1.45
CA MET A 173 -14.88 15.62 -0.92
C MET A 173 -15.39 15.40 0.51
N GLN A 174 -15.30 16.40 1.38
CA GLN A 174 -15.82 16.34 2.75
C GLN A 174 -17.34 16.16 2.75
N GLN A 175 -18.07 16.86 1.90
CA GLN A 175 -19.55 16.70 1.75
C GLN A 175 -19.91 15.28 1.33
N LYS A 176 -19.19 14.70 0.36
CA LYS A 176 -19.39 13.30 -0.06
C LYS A 176 -19.11 12.31 1.06
N LEU A 177 -18.08 12.54 1.87
CA LEU A 177 -17.78 11.74 3.06
C LEU A 177 -18.89 11.86 4.11
N ILE A 178 -19.40 13.06 4.35
CA ILE A 178 -20.54 13.29 5.26
C ILE A 178 -21.78 12.52 4.77
N GLN A 179 -22.10 12.56 3.49
CA GLN A 179 -23.20 11.78 2.90
C GLN A 179 -23.03 10.28 3.09
N LYS A 180 -21.79 9.79 3.18
CA LYS A 180 -21.46 8.38 3.47
C LYS A 180 -21.32 8.09 4.98
N GLY A 181 -21.72 9.03 5.86
CA GLY A 181 -21.80 8.82 7.31
C GLY A 181 -20.52 9.17 8.09
N TYR A 182 -19.54 9.85 7.48
CA TYR A 182 -18.34 10.28 8.19
C TYR A 182 -18.55 11.68 8.78
N SER A 183 -18.56 11.80 10.11
CA SER A 183 -18.71 13.10 10.78
C SER A 183 -17.46 13.95 10.69
N PHE A 184 -17.66 15.25 10.53
CA PHE A 184 -16.63 16.29 10.59
C PHE A 184 -16.90 17.30 11.71
N ASP A 185 -17.66 16.94 12.73
CA ASP A 185 -17.94 17.83 13.86
C ASP A 185 -16.65 18.24 14.57
N PRO A 186 -16.55 19.47 15.03
CA PRO A 186 -17.52 20.59 14.90
C PRO A 186 -17.38 21.40 13.60
N TYR A 187 -16.45 21.06 12.68
CA TYR A 187 -16.04 21.92 11.56
C TYR A 187 -16.91 21.76 10.30
N GLY A 188 -17.59 20.63 10.14
CA GLY A 188 -18.33 20.34 8.91
C GLY A 188 -17.43 20.22 7.68
N ALA A 189 -17.98 20.51 6.51
CA ALA A 189 -17.23 20.58 5.25
C ALA A 189 -16.62 21.99 5.10
N ASP A 190 -15.51 22.23 5.79
CA ASP A 190 -14.84 23.55 5.88
C ASP A 190 -13.92 23.85 4.69
N GLY A 191 -13.67 22.87 3.82
CA GLY A 191 -12.77 23.02 2.69
C GLY A 191 -11.29 22.98 3.07
N ILE A 192 -10.93 22.49 4.27
CA ILE A 192 -9.55 22.36 4.74
C ILE A 192 -9.22 20.89 4.94
N PHE A 193 -8.20 20.39 4.24
CA PHE A 193 -7.71 19.05 4.41
C PHE A 193 -6.71 18.98 5.59
N GLY A 194 -7.25 18.98 6.81
CA GLY A 194 -6.50 18.83 8.05
C GLY A 194 -6.36 17.37 8.49
N GLU A 195 -5.95 17.17 9.75
CA GLU A 195 -5.80 15.81 10.34
C GLU A 195 -7.11 15.05 10.42
N LEU A 196 -8.20 15.73 10.76
CA LEU A 196 -9.52 15.10 10.82
C LEU A 196 -9.93 14.60 9.43
N THR A 197 -9.74 15.42 8.41
CA THR A 197 -10.03 15.06 7.02
C THR A 197 -9.19 13.86 6.57
N GLU A 198 -7.89 13.85 6.86
CA GLU A 198 -7.02 12.71 6.56
C GLU A 198 -7.50 11.42 7.26
N LYS A 199 -7.85 11.51 8.54
CA LYS A 199 -8.40 10.38 9.31
C LYS A 199 -9.70 9.84 8.68
N ARG A 200 -10.59 10.72 8.23
CA ARG A 200 -11.86 10.32 7.60
C ARG A 200 -11.66 9.71 6.21
N VAL A 201 -10.74 10.26 5.43
CA VAL A 201 -10.36 9.68 4.14
C VAL A 201 -9.79 8.28 4.32
N LYS A 202 -8.85 8.07 5.26
CA LYS A 202 -8.30 6.74 5.56
C LYS A 202 -9.38 5.74 6.00
N ALA A 203 -10.29 6.15 6.88
CA ALA A 203 -11.40 5.32 7.33
C ALA A 203 -12.35 4.93 6.17
N PHE A 204 -12.66 5.88 5.29
CA PHE A 204 -13.47 5.63 4.08
C PHE A 204 -12.76 4.67 3.12
N GLN A 205 -11.48 4.90 2.87
CA GLN A 205 -10.68 4.04 2.00
C GLN A 205 -10.65 2.59 2.50
N LEU A 206 -10.45 2.41 3.80
CA LEU A 206 -10.47 1.09 4.44
C LEU A 206 -11.84 0.42 4.27
N ALA A 207 -12.93 1.14 4.55
CA ALA A 207 -14.30 0.64 4.41
C ALA A 207 -14.66 0.33 2.94
N SER A 208 -14.03 1.02 1.99
CA SER A 208 -14.23 0.82 0.55
C SER A 208 -13.32 -0.24 -0.06
N GLY A 209 -12.47 -0.92 0.74
CA GLY A 209 -11.55 -1.95 0.26
C GLY A 209 -10.42 -1.42 -0.64
N ILE A 210 -10.11 -0.13 -0.55
CA ILE A 210 -9.01 0.52 -1.28
C ILE A 210 -7.88 0.88 -0.33
N GLY A 211 -6.66 1.06 -0.85
CA GLY A 211 -5.50 1.40 -0.02
C GLY A 211 -5.73 2.65 0.83
N ALA A 212 -5.60 2.54 2.15
CA ALA A 212 -5.87 3.62 3.11
C ALA A 212 -4.64 4.54 3.28
N ASP A 213 -4.28 5.25 2.23
CA ASP A 213 -3.13 6.18 2.20
C ASP A 213 -3.45 7.59 2.73
N GLY A 214 -4.75 7.91 2.90
CA GLY A 214 -5.20 9.22 3.32
C GLY A 214 -5.17 10.28 2.20
N ILE A 215 -4.99 9.86 0.95
CA ILE A 215 -4.97 10.74 -0.22
C ILE A 215 -6.24 10.53 -1.03
N CYS A 216 -7.02 11.58 -1.27
CA CYS A 216 -8.17 11.50 -2.13
C CYS A 216 -7.73 11.63 -3.60
N GLY A 217 -7.29 10.50 -4.17
CA GLY A 217 -6.96 10.35 -5.58
C GLY A 217 -8.10 9.72 -6.38
N ALA A 218 -7.84 9.34 -7.64
CA ALA A 218 -8.85 8.82 -8.56
C ALA A 218 -9.69 7.66 -8.01
N LYS A 219 -9.04 6.70 -7.34
CA LYS A 219 -9.76 5.56 -6.74
C LYS A 219 -10.68 6.00 -5.60
N THR A 220 -10.23 6.95 -4.78
CA THR A 220 -11.03 7.49 -3.67
C THR A 220 -12.21 8.30 -4.21
N TRP A 221 -12.00 9.14 -5.22
CA TRP A 221 -13.07 9.87 -5.88
C TRP A 221 -14.08 8.94 -6.52
N ALA A 222 -13.63 7.93 -7.28
CA ALA A 222 -14.52 6.94 -7.87
C ALA A 222 -15.36 6.19 -6.83
N ALA A 223 -14.77 5.85 -5.68
CA ALA A 223 -15.49 5.23 -4.58
C ALA A 223 -16.47 6.20 -3.88
N LEU A 224 -16.13 7.50 -3.80
CA LEU A 224 -17.01 8.54 -3.28
C LEU A 224 -18.21 8.77 -4.21
N ASP A 225 -17.99 8.71 -5.52
CA ASP A 225 -19.03 8.90 -6.55
C ASP A 225 -19.88 7.65 -6.79
N ALA A 226 -19.40 6.49 -6.33
CA ALA A 226 -20.17 5.25 -6.45
C ALA A 226 -21.50 5.38 -5.72
N LYS A 227 -22.59 5.09 -6.42
CA LYS A 227 -23.91 4.95 -5.80
C LYS A 227 -23.84 3.84 -4.75
N PRO A 228 -24.50 4.00 -3.58
CA PRO A 228 -24.62 2.90 -2.65
C PRO A 228 -25.13 1.67 -3.41
N ALA A 229 -24.50 0.51 -3.23
CA ALA A 229 -25.10 -0.73 -3.71
C ALA A 229 -26.52 -0.80 -3.14
N GLU A 230 -27.49 -1.17 -3.98
CA GLU A 230 -28.86 -1.37 -3.50
C GLU A 230 -28.79 -2.28 -2.27
N PHE A 231 -29.33 -1.79 -1.17
CA PHE A 231 -29.35 -2.54 0.09
C PHE A 231 -30.18 -3.80 -0.13
N GLN A 232 -29.47 -4.94 -0.22
CA GLN A 232 -30.12 -6.25 -0.14
C GLN A 232 -30.25 -6.58 1.34
N PRO A 233 -31.43 -6.55 1.92
CA PRO A 233 -31.60 -6.89 3.33
C PRO A 233 -31.20 -8.34 3.56
N TYR A 234 -30.30 -8.58 4.50
CA TYR A 234 -29.94 -9.93 4.94
C TYR A 234 -30.09 -10.03 6.46
N LEU A 235 -30.46 -11.21 6.90
CA LEU A 235 -30.56 -11.50 8.34
C LEU A 235 -29.20 -11.82 8.88
N VAL A 236 -28.81 -11.13 9.95
CA VAL A 236 -27.61 -11.43 10.72
C VAL A 236 -28.02 -11.97 12.09
N ARG A 237 -27.33 -13.02 12.56
CA ARG A 237 -27.51 -13.52 13.92
C ARG A 237 -26.35 -13.05 14.78
N VAL A 238 -26.65 -12.39 15.88
CA VAL A 238 -25.62 -11.99 16.85
C VAL A 238 -25.14 -13.20 17.63
N THR A 239 -23.89 -13.60 17.45
CA THR A 239 -23.25 -14.75 18.14
C THR A 239 -22.36 -14.32 19.31
N ALA A 240 -22.08 -13.02 19.46
CA ALA A 240 -21.31 -12.50 20.58
C ALA A 240 -22.16 -12.52 21.86
N ALA A 241 -21.70 -13.20 22.90
CA ALA A 241 -22.43 -13.33 24.18
C ALA A 241 -22.72 -11.97 24.84
N SER A 242 -21.87 -10.97 24.64
CA SER A 242 -22.03 -9.59 25.08
C SER A 242 -22.96 -8.74 24.20
N GLY A 243 -23.51 -9.33 23.13
CA GLY A 243 -24.28 -8.59 22.14
C GLY A 243 -23.37 -7.82 21.14
N LEU A 244 -23.98 -6.96 20.32
CA LEU A 244 -23.33 -6.15 19.30
C LEU A 244 -23.84 -4.72 19.35
N ASN A 245 -22.93 -3.76 19.37
CA ASN A 245 -23.28 -2.34 19.24
C ASN A 245 -23.30 -1.92 17.77
N VAL A 246 -24.43 -1.43 17.31
CA VAL A 246 -24.56 -0.77 16.01
C VAL A 246 -24.24 0.71 16.20
N ARG A 247 -23.26 1.20 15.43
CA ARG A 247 -22.76 2.57 15.52
C ARG A 247 -23.11 3.38 14.28
N GLU A 248 -23.05 4.69 14.40
CA GLU A 248 -23.36 5.63 13.29
C GLU A 248 -22.26 5.67 12.22
N GLY A 249 -21.14 4.99 12.42
CA GLY A 249 -20.03 4.92 11.47
C GLY A 249 -19.02 3.82 11.82
N PRO A 250 -18.02 3.60 10.97
CA PRO A 250 -17.04 2.54 11.12
C PRO A 250 -16.01 2.89 12.21
N GLY A 251 -16.11 2.25 13.36
CA GLY A 251 -15.17 2.41 14.47
C GLY A 251 -15.83 2.55 15.83
N THR A 252 -15.02 2.43 16.88
CA THR A 252 -15.51 2.48 18.28
C THR A 252 -15.71 3.90 18.79
N ASP A 253 -15.20 4.91 18.10
CA ASP A 253 -15.34 6.34 18.37
C ASP A 253 -16.67 6.93 17.85
N TYR A 254 -17.43 6.15 17.07
CA TYR A 254 -18.76 6.55 16.62
C TYR A 254 -19.83 6.24 17.67
N ARG A 255 -20.84 7.12 17.74
CA ARG A 255 -21.97 6.99 18.65
C ARG A 255 -22.68 5.66 18.45
N ILE A 256 -23.02 4.99 19.55
CA ILE A 256 -23.87 3.79 19.52
C ILE A 256 -25.30 4.21 19.18
N ARG A 257 -25.86 3.66 18.13
CA ARG A 257 -27.23 3.92 17.69
C ARG A 257 -28.20 2.91 18.29
N MET A 258 -27.77 1.67 18.42
CA MET A 258 -28.53 0.61 19.07
C MET A 258 -27.58 -0.51 19.52
N SER A 259 -28.05 -1.31 20.47
CA SER A 259 -27.39 -2.54 20.88
C SER A 259 -28.28 -3.74 20.56
N LEU A 260 -27.72 -4.78 19.98
CA LEU A 260 -28.39 -6.04 19.67
C LEU A 260 -27.96 -7.08 20.71
N GLY A 261 -28.90 -7.75 21.36
CA GLY A 261 -28.62 -8.84 22.29
C GLY A 261 -28.18 -10.11 21.55
N PHE A 262 -27.66 -11.08 22.34
CA PHE A 262 -27.33 -12.42 21.87
C PHE A 262 -28.58 -13.12 21.32
N GLY A 263 -28.52 -13.68 20.12
CA GLY A 263 -29.60 -14.44 19.49
C GLY A 263 -30.71 -13.61 18.85
N GLY A 264 -30.54 -12.27 18.79
CA GLY A 264 -31.46 -11.36 18.09
C GLY A 264 -31.25 -11.34 16.56
#